data_d548367cea1a60b8583c756c279e0483
#
_entry.id   d548367cea1a60b8583c756c279e0483
#
_cell.length_a   1.000
_cell.length_b   1.000
_cell.length_c   1.000
_cell.angle_alpha   90.00
_cell.angle_beta   90.00
_cell.angle_gamma   90.00
#
_symmetry.space_group_name_H-M   'P 1'
#
loop_
_entity.id
_entity.type
_entity.pdbx_description
1 polymer ?
#
loop_
_entity_poly.entity_id
_entity_poly.type
_entity_poly.pdbx_seq_one_letter_code
_entity_poly.pdbx_strand_id
1 'polypeptide(L)'
;MKLEELLLITQQPLIEYSKNKKLLEGSRLFDIDERMDERKIPKILTNSDKYHVVEIANYDNLIIIDNEVINGNELIQVGQCIDFDSNVMSYLRNLIVNNKYEDDFFKILTNIKKSKQQISCVPYLIENGNNIHRINKIISYETILSFSIFDRISEFDFENRNFSRYFNDSEVILDTDDRYYHMMNIQDSNILQFQAIYLLVLMAFFIKNSSKKSAENKIVYLIQTFIKETENKLAYSELELSVIFDYINNGDNNIFKSTNLNSKNLLSKLKGIAWDLFHIRTSEDQIALRNTNSKEVFLHS
;
A
#
# COMPACT_ATOMS: atom_id res chain seq x y z
N MET A 1 -16.62 -23.46 -15.90
CA MET A 1 -16.40 -22.21 -15.16
C MET A 1 -16.44 -22.55 -13.69
N LYS A 2 -15.43 -22.19 -12.95
CA LYS A 2 -15.41 -22.39 -11.50
C LYS A 2 -16.32 -21.37 -10.83
N LEU A 3 -16.74 -21.64 -9.60
CA LEU A 3 -17.63 -20.74 -8.86
C LEU A 3 -17.00 -19.36 -8.65
N GLU A 4 -15.69 -19.34 -8.37
CA GLU A 4 -14.90 -18.14 -8.20
C GLU A 4 -14.89 -17.26 -9.48
N GLU A 5 -14.74 -17.92 -10.65
CA GLU A 5 -14.80 -17.24 -11.95
C GLU A 5 -16.21 -16.65 -12.20
N LEU A 6 -17.26 -17.35 -11.77
CA LEU A 6 -18.62 -16.86 -11.88
C LEU A 6 -18.85 -15.60 -11.01
N LEU A 7 -18.32 -15.59 -9.79
CA LEU A 7 -18.46 -14.44 -8.89
C LEU A 7 -17.77 -13.18 -9.44
N LEU A 8 -16.65 -13.34 -10.13
CA LEU A 8 -15.86 -12.22 -10.67
C LEU A 8 -16.45 -11.61 -11.95
N ILE A 9 -17.32 -12.33 -12.68
CA ILE A 9 -17.88 -11.87 -13.96
C ILE A 9 -19.39 -11.62 -13.94
N THR A 10 -20.05 -11.91 -12.82
CA THR A 10 -21.51 -11.76 -12.73
C THR A 10 -21.89 -10.29 -12.51
N GLN A 11 -22.98 -9.86 -13.14
CA GLN A 11 -23.58 -8.54 -12.86
C GLN A 11 -24.41 -8.52 -11.55
N GLN A 12 -24.53 -9.64 -10.87
CA GLN A 12 -25.33 -9.79 -9.64
C GLN A 12 -24.60 -10.61 -8.59
N PRO A 13 -23.41 -10.14 -8.13
CA PRO A 13 -22.54 -10.91 -7.25
C PRO A 13 -23.22 -11.29 -5.91
N LEU A 14 -24.04 -10.42 -5.36
CA LEU A 14 -24.81 -10.69 -4.13
C LEU A 14 -25.77 -11.87 -4.29
N ILE A 15 -26.48 -11.96 -5.43
CA ILE A 15 -27.43 -13.04 -5.70
C ILE A 15 -26.69 -14.35 -5.90
N GLU A 16 -25.61 -14.35 -6.65
CA GLU A 16 -24.82 -15.56 -6.90
C GLU A 16 -24.11 -16.04 -5.64
N TYR A 17 -23.57 -15.13 -4.82
CA TYR A 17 -23.03 -15.47 -3.52
C TYR A 17 -24.08 -16.11 -2.60
N SER A 18 -25.27 -15.52 -2.52
CA SER A 18 -26.38 -16.03 -1.70
C SER A 18 -26.84 -17.42 -2.11
N LYS A 19 -26.92 -17.72 -3.43
CA LYS A 19 -27.26 -19.04 -3.96
C LYS A 19 -26.22 -20.11 -3.57
N ASN A 20 -24.97 -19.73 -3.50
CA ASN A 20 -23.83 -20.62 -3.27
C ASN A 20 -23.25 -20.53 -1.85
N LYS A 21 -24.00 -19.94 -0.91
CA LYS A 21 -23.59 -19.61 0.46
C LYS A 21 -22.82 -20.73 1.18
N LYS A 22 -23.24 -22.01 1.03
CA LYS A 22 -22.56 -23.14 1.70
C LYS A 22 -21.19 -23.44 1.10
N LEU A 23 -21.03 -23.27 -0.20
CA LEU A 23 -19.74 -23.49 -0.88
C LEU A 23 -18.75 -22.35 -0.62
N LEU A 24 -19.29 -21.15 -0.36
CA LEU A 24 -18.52 -19.92 -0.11
C LEU A 24 -18.37 -19.64 1.39
N GLU A 25 -18.68 -20.63 2.25
CA GLU A 25 -18.51 -20.47 3.69
C GLU A 25 -17.05 -20.17 4.06
N GLY A 26 -16.82 -19.02 4.71
CA GLY A 26 -15.50 -18.49 5.04
C GLY A 26 -14.83 -17.68 3.92
N SER A 27 -15.50 -17.48 2.77
CA SER A 27 -15.02 -16.58 1.71
C SER A 27 -15.67 -15.21 1.82
N ARG A 28 -14.97 -14.18 1.36
CA ARG A 28 -15.46 -12.79 1.32
C ARG A 28 -15.26 -12.22 -0.08
N LEU A 29 -16.31 -11.61 -0.63
CA LEU A 29 -16.29 -10.90 -1.91
C LEU A 29 -16.30 -9.39 -1.65
N PHE A 30 -15.40 -8.67 -2.29
CA PHE A 30 -15.37 -7.22 -2.35
C PHE A 30 -15.84 -6.79 -3.73
N ASP A 31 -16.89 -5.99 -3.77
CA ASP A 31 -17.46 -5.42 -5.01
C ASP A 31 -17.33 -3.91 -4.95
N ILE A 32 -16.86 -3.30 -6.03
CA ILE A 32 -16.69 -1.85 -6.13
C ILE A 32 -17.81 -1.30 -6.99
N ASP A 33 -18.69 -0.50 -6.42
CA ASP A 33 -19.76 0.16 -7.19
C ASP A 33 -19.21 1.43 -7.86
N GLU A 34 -18.83 1.30 -9.12
CA GLU A 34 -18.32 2.40 -9.96
C GLU A 34 -19.33 3.53 -10.20
N ARG A 35 -20.61 3.31 -9.87
CA ARG A 35 -21.70 4.30 -10.09
C ARG A 35 -21.79 5.35 -9.00
N MET A 36 -21.02 5.21 -7.90
CA MET A 36 -21.02 6.19 -6.84
C MET A 36 -20.03 7.33 -7.15
N ASP A 37 -20.47 8.57 -6.89
CA ASP A 37 -19.64 9.77 -7.08
C ASP A 37 -18.34 9.68 -6.27
N GLU A 38 -17.23 10.03 -6.89
CA GLU A 38 -15.92 10.14 -6.25
C GLU A 38 -15.99 11.09 -5.04
N ARG A 39 -15.86 10.58 -3.84
CA ARG A 39 -15.65 11.42 -2.66
C ARG A 39 -14.22 11.95 -2.69
N LYS A 40 -14.11 13.26 -2.76
CA LYS A 40 -12.82 13.94 -2.78
C LYS A 40 -12.14 13.82 -1.42
N ILE A 41 -10.84 13.55 -1.44
CA ILE A 41 -9.98 13.67 -0.24
C ILE A 41 -10.32 14.96 0.49
N PRO A 42 -10.51 14.93 1.81
CA PRO A 42 -10.80 16.14 2.56
C PRO A 42 -9.80 17.24 2.23
N LYS A 43 -10.26 18.41 1.78
CA LYS A 43 -9.40 19.55 1.40
C LYS A 43 -8.36 19.92 2.46
N ILE A 44 -8.66 19.63 3.73
CA ILE A 44 -7.75 19.85 4.84
C ILE A 44 -6.44 19.05 4.73
N LEU A 45 -6.47 17.91 4.04
CA LEU A 45 -5.29 17.03 3.86
C LEU A 45 -4.45 17.42 2.63
N THR A 46 -4.98 18.23 1.71
CA THR A 46 -4.34 18.52 0.42
C THR A 46 -3.71 19.91 0.32
N ASN A 47 -3.68 20.70 1.41
CA ASN A 47 -3.26 22.10 1.39
C ASN A 47 -1.73 22.30 1.47
N SER A 48 -0.94 21.56 0.69
CA SER A 48 0.50 21.84 0.54
C SER A 48 0.91 21.71 -0.91
N ASP A 49 1.78 22.61 -1.37
CA ASP A 49 2.35 22.53 -2.72
C ASP A 49 3.45 21.45 -2.84
N LYS A 50 3.96 20.98 -1.71
CA LYS A 50 5.12 20.08 -1.68
C LYS A 50 4.79 18.66 -1.24
N TYR A 51 3.83 18.50 -0.34
CA TYR A 51 3.43 17.23 0.23
C TYR A 51 1.97 16.95 -0.10
N HIS A 52 1.67 15.73 -0.51
CA HIS A 52 0.33 15.31 -0.90
C HIS A 52 -0.07 14.06 -0.14
N VAL A 53 -1.33 14.01 0.28
CA VAL A 53 -1.99 12.76 0.64
C VAL A 53 -2.67 12.27 -0.63
N VAL A 54 -2.29 11.08 -1.09
CA VAL A 54 -2.84 10.47 -2.30
C VAL A 54 -3.83 9.41 -1.87
N GLU A 55 -5.03 9.46 -2.42
CA GLU A 55 -6.01 8.39 -2.27
C GLU A 55 -5.60 7.23 -3.17
N ILE A 56 -5.39 6.07 -2.55
CA ILE A 56 -5.02 4.85 -3.27
C ILE A 56 -6.26 4.00 -3.53
N ALA A 57 -7.20 3.99 -2.58
CA ALA A 57 -8.45 3.28 -2.73
C ALA A 57 -9.59 4.05 -2.07
N ASN A 58 -10.71 4.15 -2.78
CA ASN A 58 -11.92 4.77 -2.29
C ASN A 58 -12.89 3.70 -1.79
N TYR A 59 -13.04 3.61 -0.48
CA TYR A 59 -13.88 2.59 0.16
C TYR A 59 -15.36 2.96 0.28
N ASP A 60 -15.73 4.18 -0.02
CA ASP A 60 -17.11 4.61 0.07
C ASP A 60 -18.02 3.84 -0.90
N ASN A 61 -17.41 3.26 -1.94
CA ASN A 61 -18.08 2.46 -2.96
C ASN A 61 -17.88 0.96 -2.78
N LEU A 62 -17.21 0.54 -1.70
CA LEU A 62 -16.92 -0.85 -1.46
C LEU A 62 -18.12 -1.56 -0.84
N ILE A 63 -18.63 -2.55 -1.54
CA ILE A 63 -19.66 -3.47 -1.04
C ILE A 63 -18.96 -4.75 -0.61
N ILE A 64 -19.15 -5.15 0.64
CA ILE A 64 -18.62 -6.40 1.15
C ILE A 64 -19.74 -7.42 1.22
N ILE A 65 -19.49 -8.59 0.64
CA ILE A 65 -20.45 -9.69 0.59
C ILE A 65 -19.81 -10.91 1.23
N ASP A 66 -20.33 -11.29 2.39
CA ASP A 66 -19.99 -12.54 3.07
C ASP A 66 -21.21 -13.07 3.87
N ASN A 67 -21.03 -14.21 4.52
CA ASN A 67 -22.11 -14.84 5.28
C ASN A 67 -22.60 -13.99 6.47
N GLU A 68 -21.71 -13.25 7.11
CA GLU A 68 -22.06 -12.42 8.27
C GLU A 68 -22.84 -11.19 7.83
N VAL A 69 -22.37 -10.52 6.77
CA VAL A 69 -23.05 -9.35 6.17
C VAL A 69 -24.43 -9.73 5.66
N ILE A 70 -24.56 -10.85 4.92
CA ILE A 70 -25.85 -11.32 4.40
C ILE A 70 -26.83 -11.66 5.52
N ASN A 71 -26.34 -12.15 6.65
CA ASN A 71 -27.16 -12.45 7.82
C ASN A 71 -27.45 -11.21 8.70
N GLY A 72 -26.86 -10.05 8.39
CA GLY A 72 -27.02 -8.82 9.15
C GLY A 72 -26.30 -8.82 10.51
N ASN A 73 -25.30 -9.70 10.68
CA ASN A 73 -24.59 -9.89 11.95
C ASN A 73 -23.33 -9.01 12.09
N GLU A 74 -22.80 -8.51 10.99
CA GLU A 74 -21.56 -7.72 11.00
C GLU A 74 -21.82 -6.26 10.63
N LEU A 75 -21.36 -5.36 11.49
CA LEU A 75 -21.22 -3.94 11.18
C LEU A 75 -19.81 -3.70 10.63
N ILE A 76 -19.70 -3.60 9.33
CA ILE A 76 -18.42 -3.33 8.69
C ILE A 76 -18.10 -1.85 8.87
N GLN A 77 -17.13 -1.56 9.71
CA GLN A 77 -16.54 -0.23 9.77
C GLN A 77 -15.37 -0.19 8.77
N VAL A 78 -15.61 0.39 7.61
CA VAL A 78 -14.55 0.73 6.67
C VAL A 78 -13.91 2.02 7.17
N GLY A 79 -12.80 1.91 7.89
CA GLY A 79 -12.02 3.06 8.35
C GLY A 79 -11.03 3.49 7.29
N GLN A 80 -10.99 4.78 6.97
CA GLN A 80 -9.89 5.35 6.20
C GLN A 80 -8.60 5.27 7.03
N CYS A 81 -7.52 4.77 6.43
CA CYS A 81 -6.21 4.71 7.05
C CYS A 81 -5.19 5.46 6.18
N ILE A 82 -4.35 6.26 6.82
CA ILE A 82 -3.26 6.96 6.15
C ILE A 82 -1.99 6.16 6.37
N ASP A 83 -1.44 5.60 5.31
CA ASP A 83 -0.18 4.87 5.34
C ASP A 83 1.01 5.82 5.20
N PHE A 84 2.00 5.65 6.09
CA PHE A 84 3.24 6.42 6.09
C PHE A 84 4.35 5.57 5.44
N ASP A 85 4.89 6.08 4.34
CA ASP A 85 6.03 5.49 3.65
C ASP A 85 7.36 5.83 4.36
N SER A 86 8.47 5.29 3.84
CA SER A 86 9.80 5.52 4.40
C SER A 86 10.25 6.98 4.38
N ASN A 87 9.76 7.79 3.44
CA ASN A 87 10.09 9.21 3.36
C ASN A 87 9.38 9.98 4.47
N VAL A 88 8.06 9.80 4.59
CA VAL A 88 7.25 10.41 5.64
C VAL A 88 7.76 10.01 7.03
N MET A 89 8.08 8.74 7.23
CA MET A 89 8.63 8.22 8.48
C MET A 89 9.98 8.87 8.84
N SER A 90 10.84 9.09 7.85
CA SER A 90 12.13 9.77 8.04
C SER A 90 11.95 11.24 8.42
N TYR A 91 11.02 11.95 7.80
CA TYR A 91 10.68 13.34 8.15
C TYR A 91 10.06 13.42 9.54
N LEU A 92 9.19 12.48 9.91
CA LEU A 92 8.59 12.40 11.24
C LEU A 92 9.65 12.21 12.32
N ARG A 93 10.63 11.31 12.11
CA ARG A 93 11.77 11.17 13.02
C ARG A 93 12.57 12.46 13.16
N ASN A 94 12.84 13.14 12.06
CA ASN A 94 13.56 14.41 12.10
C ASN A 94 12.81 15.48 12.90
N LEU A 95 11.48 15.53 12.79
CA LEU A 95 10.66 16.41 13.60
C LEU A 95 10.74 16.07 15.10
N ILE A 96 10.50 14.81 15.45
CA ILE A 96 10.29 14.41 16.85
C ILE A 96 11.62 14.25 17.61
N VAL A 97 12.62 13.59 17.00
CA VAL A 97 13.91 13.31 17.65
C VAL A 97 14.88 14.47 17.51
N ASN A 98 14.95 15.08 16.31
CA ASN A 98 15.95 16.09 15.98
C ASN A 98 15.43 17.53 16.06
N ASN A 99 14.12 17.72 16.29
CA ASN A 99 13.42 19.01 16.23
C ASN A 99 13.70 19.78 14.91
N LYS A 100 13.84 19.03 13.81
CA LYS A 100 14.08 19.56 12.45
C LYS A 100 12.91 19.20 11.56
N TYR A 101 12.26 20.20 11.01
CA TYR A 101 11.09 20.01 10.17
C TYR A 101 10.93 21.17 9.19
N GLU A 102 10.12 20.93 8.16
CA GLU A 102 9.59 21.96 7.27
C GLU A 102 8.18 22.34 7.72
N ASP A 103 7.84 23.61 7.66
CA ASP A 103 6.53 24.11 8.14
C ASP A 103 5.35 23.46 7.41
N ASP A 104 5.46 23.21 6.11
CA ASP A 104 4.43 22.54 5.32
C ASP A 104 4.22 21.11 5.77
N PHE A 105 5.28 20.36 6.07
CA PHE A 105 5.18 19.01 6.57
C PHE A 105 4.52 18.98 7.96
N PHE A 106 4.94 19.86 8.86
CA PHE A 106 4.35 19.99 10.18
C PHE A 106 2.85 20.30 10.11
N LYS A 107 2.45 21.20 9.20
CA LYS A 107 1.06 21.55 8.97
C LYS A 107 0.22 20.37 8.49
N ILE A 108 0.74 19.56 7.56
CA ILE A 108 0.06 18.33 7.10
C ILE A 108 -0.13 17.36 8.24
N LEU A 109 0.92 17.08 9.03
CA LEU A 109 0.82 16.19 10.18
C LEU A 109 -0.20 16.69 11.21
N THR A 110 -0.24 18.00 11.45
CA THR A 110 -1.25 18.62 12.31
C THR A 110 -2.66 18.38 11.78
N ASN A 111 -2.88 18.51 10.46
CA ASN A 111 -4.16 18.24 9.84
C ASN A 111 -4.56 16.76 9.93
N ILE A 112 -3.60 15.84 9.72
CA ILE A 112 -3.81 14.40 9.91
C ILE A 112 -4.24 14.12 11.36
N LYS A 113 -3.56 14.72 12.33
CA LYS A 113 -3.91 14.56 13.75
C LYS A 113 -5.32 15.05 14.08
N LYS A 114 -5.70 16.20 13.53
CA LYS A 114 -7.06 16.80 13.68
C LYS A 114 -8.14 15.95 13.01
N SER A 115 -7.84 15.28 11.93
CA SER A 115 -8.81 14.44 11.21
C SER A 115 -9.22 13.20 12.00
N LYS A 116 -8.43 12.80 13.01
CA LYS A 116 -8.62 11.58 13.80
C LYS A 116 -8.69 10.30 12.96
N GLN A 117 -8.15 10.33 11.76
CA GLN A 117 -8.06 9.14 10.92
C GLN A 117 -7.03 8.17 11.49
N GLN A 118 -7.26 6.89 11.23
CA GLN A 118 -6.26 5.88 11.55
C GLN A 118 -5.01 6.10 10.71
N ILE A 119 -3.86 5.83 11.32
CA ILE A 119 -2.55 5.91 10.65
C ILE A 119 -1.85 4.57 10.75
N SER A 120 -1.01 4.27 9.77
CA SER A 120 -0.24 3.04 9.72
C SER A 120 1.16 3.32 9.19
N CYS A 121 2.14 2.56 9.68
CA CYS A 121 3.51 2.56 9.18
C CYS A 121 3.90 1.22 8.54
N VAL A 122 2.91 0.40 8.21
CA VAL A 122 3.15 -0.94 7.62
C VAL A 122 4.03 -0.87 6.38
N PRO A 123 3.85 0.09 5.43
CA PRO A 123 4.75 0.23 4.29
C PRO A 123 6.23 0.36 4.71
N TYR A 124 6.50 1.22 5.70
CA TYR A 124 7.85 1.39 6.26
C TYR A 124 8.40 0.09 6.88
N LEU A 125 7.56 -0.63 7.65
CA LEU A 125 7.99 -1.86 8.32
C LEU A 125 8.39 -2.92 7.30
N ILE A 126 7.60 -3.12 6.23
CA ILE A 126 7.87 -4.09 5.18
C ILE A 126 9.14 -3.73 4.40
N GLU A 127 9.28 -2.47 4.00
CA GLU A 127 10.45 -2.02 3.24
C GLU A 127 11.75 -2.21 4.04
N ASN A 128 11.76 -1.83 5.31
CA ASN A 128 12.95 -1.91 6.15
C ASN A 128 13.20 -3.33 6.65
N GLY A 129 12.18 -4.12 6.92
CA GLY A 129 12.31 -5.54 7.26
C GLY A 129 12.96 -6.33 6.12
N ASN A 130 12.59 -6.08 4.87
CA ASN A 130 13.22 -6.66 3.69
C ASN A 130 14.72 -6.27 3.56
N ASN A 131 15.13 -5.15 4.12
CA ASN A 131 16.51 -4.67 4.09
C ASN A 131 17.24 -4.83 5.44
N ILE A 132 16.75 -5.69 6.34
CA ILE A 132 17.15 -5.77 7.75
C ILE A 132 18.66 -5.87 7.99
N HIS A 133 19.40 -6.52 7.08
CA HIS A 133 20.85 -6.65 7.19
C HIS A 133 21.64 -5.38 6.80
N ARG A 134 20.97 -4.38 6.24
CA ARG A 134 21.58 -3.16 5.71
C ARG A 134 21.15 -1.91 6.46
N ILE A 135 20.12 -2.00 7.28
CA ILE A 135 19.58 -0.85 8.02
C ILE A 135 20.38 -0.55 9.29
N ASN A 136 20.39 0.71 9.65
CA ASN A 136 20.86 1.12 10.97
C ASN A 136 19.76 0.87 12.00
N LYS A 137 19.92 -0.15 12.83
CA LYS A 137 18.93 -0.59 13.83
C LYS A 137 18.50 0.51 14.79
N ILE A 138 19.42 1.38 15.20
CA ILE A 138 19.12 2.52 16.10
C ILE A 138 18.21 3.51 15.38
N ILE A 139 18.57 3.89 14.16
CA ILE A 139 17.77 4.82 13.35
C ILE A 139 16.38 4.25 13.07
N SER A 140 16.29 2.96 12.77
CA SER A 140 15.00 2.32 12.52
C SER A 140 14.11 2.29 13.77
N TYR A 141 14.69 1.99 14.93
CA TYR A 141 13.98 2.02 16.20
C TYR A 141 13.48 3.44 16.52
N GLU A 142 14.35 4.45 16.41
CA GLU A 142 13.97 5.87 16.60
C GLU A 142 12.86 6.31 15.64
N THR A 143 12.87 5.79 14.41
CA THR A 143 11.85 6.11 13.41
C THR A 143 10.49 5.53 13.81
N ILE A 144 10.46 4.28 14.26
CA ILE A 144 9.24 3.62 14.76
C ILE A 144 8.77 4.29 16.06
N LEU A 145 9.68 4.63 16.97
CA LEU A 145 9.36 5.38 18.19
C LEU A 145 8.68 6.71 17.87
N SER A 146 9.19 7.42 16.87
CA SER A 146 8.59 8.68 16.43
C SER A 146 7.18 8.49 15.90
N PHE A 147 6.92 7.39 15.19
CA PHE A 147 5.57 7.05 14.75
C PHE A 147 4.65 6.73 15.93
N SER A 148 5.11 5.90 16.89
CA SER A 148 4.33 5.55 18.07
C SER A 148 4.04 6.78 18.94
N ILE A 149 4.99 7.72 19.05
CA ILE A 149 4.73 9.03 19.69
C ILE A 149 3.66 9.79 18.92
N PHE A 150 3.78 9.92 17.60
CA PHE A 150 2.81 10.64 16.79
C PHE A 150 1.41 10.02 16.86
N ASP A 151 1.31 8.69 16.87
CA ASP A 151 0.05 7.98 16.99
C ASP A 151 -0.68 8.31 18.30
N ARG A 152 0.05 8.38 19.42
CA ARG A 152 -0.50 8.54 20.78
C ARG A 152 -0.55 9.98 21.30
N ILE A 153 0.30 10.88 20.81
CA ILE A 153 0.36 12.25 21.28
C ILE A 153 -0.99 12.98 21.12
N SER A 154 -1.38 13.79 22.12
CA SER A 154 -2.56 14.63 21.99
C SER A 154 -2.36 15.72 20.90
N GLU A 155 -3.45 16.18 20.30
CA GLU A 155 -3.41 17.28 19.33
C GLU A 155 -2.71 18.52 19.93
N PHE A 156 -3.08 18.89 21.16
CA PHE A 156 -2.50 20.04 21.86
C PHE A 156 -0.98 19.89 22.07
N ASP A 157 -0.51 18.72 22.50
CA ASP A 157 0.92 18.53 22.70
C ASP A 157 1.70 18.47 21.39
N PHE A 158 1.08 17.91 20.34
CA PHE A 158 1.70 17.89 19.01
C PHE A 158 1.88 19.32 18.48
N GLU A 159 0.84 20.14 18.51
CA GLU A 159 0.90 21.54 18.08
C GLU A 159 1.94 22.36 18.85
N ASN A 160 2.08 22.09 20.15
CA ASN A 160 3.07 22.74 21.02
C ASN A 160 4.44 22.03 21.01
N ARG A 161 4.59 20.95 20.26
CA ARG A 161 5.83 20.14 20.15
C ARG A 161 6.33 19.62 21.48
N ASN A 162 5.44 19.23 22.37
CA ASN A 162 5.72 18.69 23.68
C ASN A 162 6.01 17.18 23.62
N PHE A 163 7.03 16.79 22.86
CA PHE A 163 7.36 15.37 22.63
C PHE A 163 8.06 14.69 23.80
N SER A 164 8.76 15.45 24.64
CA SER A 164 9.72 14.94 25.64
C SER A 164 9.13 13.92 26.61
N ARG A 165 7.89 14.11 27.05
CA ARG A 165 7.22 13.17 27.99
C ARG A 165 6.91 11.81 27.37
N TYR A 166 6.73 11.75 26.07
CA TYR A 166 6.35 10.53 25.38
C TYR A 166 7.52 9.58 25.13
N PHE A 167 8.76 10.06 25.17
CA PHE A 167 9.94 9.19 25.01
C PHE A 167 10.10 8.15 26.12
N ASN A 168 9.54 8.40 27.30
CA ASN A 168 9.57 7.49 28.45
C ASN A 168 8.18 6.94 28.80
N ASP A 169 7.19 7.14 27.96
CA ASP A 169 5.85 6.59 28.13
C ASP A 169 5.86 5.09 27.87
N SER A 170 5.42 4.31 28.86
CA SER A 170 5.47 2.84 28.79
C SER A 170 4.63 2.26 27.67
N GLU A 171 3.49 2.88 27.34
CA GLU A 171 2.64 2.41 26.24
C GLU A 171 3.22 2.74 24.88
N VAL A 172 3.88 3.90 24.74
CA VAL A 172 4.64 4.28 23.53
C VAL A 172 5.79 3.31 23.30
N ILE A 173 6.53 2.98 24.36
CA ILE A 173 7.66 2.04 24.27
C ILE A 173 7.17 0.65 23.87
N LEU A 174 6.10 0.16 24.52
CA LEU A 174 5.55 -1.16 24.22
C LEU A 174 5.08 -1.26 22.76
N ASP A 175 4.36 -0.26 22.27
CA ASP A 175 3.91 -0.19 20.87
C ASP A 175 5.10 -0.12 19.90
N THR A 176 6.15 0.62 20.26
CA THR A 176 7.40 0.69 19.47
C THR A 176 8.10 -0.66 19.39
N ASP A 177 8.23 -1.35 20.53
CA ASP A 177 8.88 -2.66 20.62
C ASP A 177 8.11 -3.70 19.80
N ASP A 178 6.77 -3.69 19.85
CA ASP A 178 5.92 -4.58 19.08
C ASP A 178 6.09 -4.34 17.56
N ARG A 179 5.99 -3.10 17.11
CA ARG A 179 6.19 -2.75 15.69
C ARG A 179 7.61 -3.07 15.22
N TYR A 180 8.63 -2.81 16.07
CA TYR A 180 10.01 -3.15 15.75
C TYR A 180 10.20 -4.66 15.64
N TYR A 181 9.59 -5.45 16.54
CA TYR A 181 9.58 -6.90 16.45
C TYR A 181 8.93 -7.39 15.16
N HIS A 182 7.79 -6.83 14.78
CA HIS A 182 7.15 -7.16 13.51
C HIS A 182 8.03 -6.84 12.31
N MET A 183 8.71 -5.68 12.28
CA MET A 183 9.67 -5.34 11.24
C MET A 183 10.82 -6.36 11.14
N MET A 184 11.33 -6.81 12.29
CA MET A 184 12.44 -7.79 12.35
C MET A 184 12.02 -9.20 11.88
N ASN A 185 10.73 -9.51 11.89
CA ASN A 185 10.16 -10.82 11.56
C ASN A 185 9.20 -10.76 10.36
N ILE A 186 9.50 -9.91 9.38
CA ILE A 186 8.73 -9.82 8.14
C ILE A 186 8.64 -11.19 7.46
N GLN A 187 7.44 -11.52 6.99
CA GLN A 187 7.18 -12.80 6.32
C GLN A 187 7.86 -12.88 4.96
N ASP A 188 8.37 -14.06 4.63
CA ASP A 188 9.00 -14.35 3.32
C ASP A 188 8.05 -14.07 2.14
N SER A 189 6.74 -14.23 2.33
CA SER A 189 5.73 -13.94 1.30
C SER A 189 5.78 -12.49 0.82
N ASN A 190 5.91 -11.52 1.73
CA ASN A 190 6.03 -10.11 1.38
C ASN A 190 7.31 -9.82 0.60
N ILE A 191 8.39 -10.51 0.96
CA ILE A 191 9.67 -10.39 0.26
C ILE A 191 9.56 -10.93 -1.16
N LEU A 192 8.95 -12.09 -1.35
CA LEU A 192 8.77 -12.70 -2.66
C LEU A 192 7.85 -11.87 -3.56
N GLN A 193 6.77 -11.33 -3.01
CA GLN A 193 5.85 -10.46 -3.74
C GLN A 193 6.56 -9.18 -4.22
N PHE A 194 7.30 -8.52 -3.35
CA PHE A 194 8.12 -7.37 -3.75
C PHE A 194 9.14 -7.71 -4.82
N GLN A 195 9.86 -8.85 -4.69
CA GLN A 195 10.84 -9.29 -5.68
C GLN A 195 10.21 -9.54 -7.06
N ALA A 196 8.98 -10.07 -7.09
CA ALA A 196 8.25 -10.26 -8.32
C ALA A 196 7.91 -8.93 -9.01
N ILE A 197 7.39 -7.96 -8.27
CA ILE A 197 7.11 -6.63 -8.78
C ILE A 197 8.40 -5.96 -9.27
N TYR A 198 9.49 -6.07 -8.52
CA TYR A 198 10.77 -5.51 -8.92
C TYR A 198 11.32 -6.14 -10.20
N LEU A 199 11.21 -7.47 -10.34
CA LEU A 199 11.55 -8.17 -11.57
C LEU A 199 10.72 -7.65 -12.75
N LEU A 200 9.41 -7.51 -12.56
CA LEU A 200 8.50 -7.02 -13.60
C LEU A 200 8.86 -5.59 -14.05
N VAL A 201 9.16 -4.70 -13.10
CA VAL A 201 9.60 -3.31 -13.38
C VAL A 201 10.93 -3.29 -14.15
N LEU A 202 11.91 -4.12 -13.74
CA LEU A 202 13.18 -4.25 -14.44
C LEU A 202 13.00 -4.72 -15.88
N MET A 203 12.24 -5.80 -16.06
CA MET A 203 11.99 -6.37 -17.39
C MET A 203 11.27 -5.37 -18.30
N ALA A 204 10.23 -4.70 -17.80
CA ALA A 204 9.50 -3.68 -18.54
C ALA A 204 10.42 -2.54 -19.01
N PHE A 205 11.23 -2.02 -18.09
CA PHE A 205 12.18 -0.96 -18.40
C PHE A 205 13.20 -1.37 -19.48
N PHE A 206 13.84 -2.52 -19.33
CA PHE A 206 14.84 -2.98 -20.29
C PHE A 206 14.23 -3.38 -21.63
N ILE A 207 13.08 -4.07 -21.66
CA ILE A 207 12.40 -4.44 -22.91
C ILE A 207 11.98 -3.17 -23.68
N LYS A 208 11.42 -2.18 -22.99
CA LYS A 208 11.03 -0.92 -23.63
C LYS A 208 12.21 -0.22 -24.29
N ASN A 209 13.33 -0.10 -23.59
CA ASN A 209 14.46 0.71 -24.00
C ASN A 209 15.44 -0.01 -24.95
N SER A 210 15.48 -1.35 -24.96
CA SER A 210 16.42 -2.12 -25.80
C SER A 210 15.76 -2.75 -27.03
N SER A 211 14.45 -2.99 -27.00
CA SER A 211 13.74 -3.65 -28.10
C SER A 211 13.20 -2.65 -29.13
N LYS A 212 13.40 -2.97 -30.42
CA LYS A 212 12.83 -2.22 -31.56
C LYS A 212 11.44 -2.72 -31.98
N LYS A 213 10.87 -3.73 -31.30
CA LYS A 213 9.56 -4.28 -31.58
C LYS A 213 8.44 -3.26 -31.32
N SER A 214 7.25 -3.47 -31.88
CA SER A 214 6.03 -2.72 -31.54
C SER A 214 5.71 -2.87 -30.05
N ALA A 215 4.92 -1.95 -29.50
CA ALA A 215 4.48 -2.00 -28.10
C ALA A 215 3.78 -3.32 -27.77
N GLU A 216 2.84 -3.78 -28.61
CA GLU A 216 2.14 -5.06 -28.44
C GLU A 216 3.13 -6.23 -28.35
N ASN A 217 4.09 -6.33 -29.26
CA ASN A 217 5.08 -7.39 -29.25
C ASN A 217 6.03 -7.31 -28.04
N LYS A 218 6.28 -6.12 -27.52
CA LYS A 218 7.03 -5.93 -26.27
C LYS A 218 6.24 -6.45 -25.07
N ILE A 219 4.95 -6.16 -24.99
CA ILE A 219 4.04 -6.62 -23.94
C ILE A 219 3.94 -8.14 -23.95
N VAL A 220 3.67 -8.73 -25.12
CA VAL A 220 3.60 -10.21 -25.26
C VAL A 220 4.92 -10.85 -24.80
N TYR A 221 6.05 -10.30 -25.24
CA TYR A 221 7.37 -10.81 -24.85
C TYR A 221 7.62 -10.67 -23.34
N LEU A 222 7.21 -9.54 -22.74
CA LEU A 222 7.30 -9.31 -21.30
C LEU A 222 6.52 -10.37 -20.52
N ILE A 223 5.24 -10.57 -20.86
CA ILE A 223 4.36 -11.54 -20.18
C ILE A 223 4.94 -12.96 -20.30
N GLN A 224 5.30 -13.39 -21.51
CA GLN A 224 5.84 -14.74 -21.73
C GLN A 224 7.13 -14.98 -20.94
N THR A 225 8.02 -13.99 -20.91
CA THR A 225 9.29 -14.09 -20.17
C THR A 225 9.04 -14.08 -18.66
N PHE A 226 8.16 -13.20 -18.19
CA PHE A 226 7.83 -13.11 -16.77
C PHE A 226 7.20 -14.40 -16.24
N ILE A 227 6.25 -14.98 -16.96
CA ILE A 227 5.63 -16.27 -16.63
C ILE A 227 6.68 -17.39 -16.57
N LYS A 228 7.60 -17.40 -17.53
CA LYS A 228 8.68 -18.40 -17.58
C LYS A 228 9.62 -18.26 -16.38
N GLU A 229 10.09 -17.07 -16.09
CA GLU A 229 11.06 -16.81 -15.01
C GLU A 229 10.46 -17.01 -13.61
N THR A 230 9.13 -16.84 -13.48
CA THR A 230 8.43 -17.04 -12.20
C THR A 230 7.80 -18.42 -12.07
N GLU A 231 8.00 -19.32 -13.03
CA GLU A 231 7.48 -20.69 -13.06
C GLU A 231 5.95 -20.78 -12.81
N ASN A 232 5.19 -19.77 -13.22
CA ASN A 232 3.75 -19.62 -12.97
C ASN A 232 3.36 -19.59 -11.47
N LYS A 233 4.29 -19.30 -10.56
CA LYS A 233 4.03 -19.31 -9.12
C LYS A 233 3.51 -17.99 -8.57
N LEU A 234 3.52 -16.94 -9.38
CA LEU A 234 3.13 -15.60 -8.93
C LEU A 234 1.77 -15.21 -9.49
N ALA A 235 0.91 -14.77 -8.59
CA ALA A 235 -0.35 -14.16 -8.97
C ALA A 235 -0.08 -12.84 -9.71
N TYR A 236 -0.82 -12.60 -10.80
CA TYR A 236 -0.78 -11.33 -11.49
C TYR A 236 -1.51 -10.28 -10.67
N SER A 237 -0.98 -9.08 -10.74
CA SER A 237 -1.71 -7.90 -10.33
C SER A 237 -2.10 -7.12 -11.57
N GLU A 238 -3.36 -6.85 -11.74
CA GLU A 238 -3.87 -6.05 -12.85
C GLU A 238 -3.34 -4.62 -12.79
N LEU A 239 -3.16 -4.08 -11.59
CA LEU A 239 -2.65 -2.73 -11.38
C LEU A 239 -1.23 -2.58 -11.91
N GLU A 240 -0.29 -3.44 -11.48
CA GLU A 240 1.11 -3.36 -11.89
C GLU A 240 1.24 -3.55 -13.41
N LEU A 241 0.47 -4.48 -13.97
CA LEU A 241 0.44 -4.72 -15.40
C LEU A 241 -0.14 -3.51 -16.16
N SER A 242 -1.21 -2.91 -15.66
CA SER A 242 -1.81 -1.70 -16.24
C SER A 242 -0.81 -0.55 -16.31
N VAL A 243 -0.13 -0.26 -15.20
CA VAL A 243 0.92 0.79 -15.14
C VAL A 243 2.07 0.49 -16.10
N ILE A 244 2.50 -0.77 -16.19
CA ILE A 244 3.60 -1.19 -17.06
C ILE A 244 3.20 -1.15 -18.53
N PHE A 245 1.97 -1.56 -18.87
CA PHE A 245 1.46 -1.48 -20.24
C PHE A 245 1.33 -0.03 -20.70
N ASP A 246 0.84 0.86 -19.84
CA ASP A 246 0.82 2.29 -20.12
C ASP A 246 2.24 2.83 -20.36
N TYR A 247 3.21 2.47 -19.51
CA TYR A 247 4.61 2.82 -19.71
C TYR A 247 5.18 2.33 -21.05
N ILE A 248 4.89 1.09 -21.44
CA ILE A 248 5.40 0.52 -22.71
C ILE A 248 4.75 1.21 -23.92
N ASN A 249 3.43 1.49 -23.86
CA ASN A 249 2.67 2.07 -24.95
C ASN A 249 2.95 3.57 -25.13
N ASN A 250 2.80 4.34 -24.07
CA ASN A 250 2.71 5.80 -24.15
C ASN A 250 4.04 6.51 -23.88
N GLY A 251 4.96 5.85 -23.19
CA GLY A 251 6.31 6.39 -22.96
C GLY A 251 6.47 7.39 -21.83
N ASP A 252 5.44 8.14 -21.52
CA ASP A 252 5.43 9.25 -20.55
C ASP A 252 4.59 8.95 -19.32
N ASN A 253 4.70 7.74 -18.79
CA ASN A 253 4.10 7.42 -17.51
C ASN A 253 4.82 8.19 -16.39
N ASN A 254 4.08 8.92 -15.57
CA ASN A 254 4.62 9.75 -14.48
C ASN A 254 5.52 8.97 -13.53
N ILE A 255 5.23 7.70 -13.29
CA ILE A 255 5.98 6.81 -12.39
C ILE A 255 7.41 6.58 -12.93
N PHE A 256 7.57 6.40 -14.24
CA PHE A 256 8.88 6.17 -14.89
C PHE A 256 9.57 7.44 -15.39
N LYS A 257 8.97 8.61 -15.28
CA LYS A 257 9.44 9.87 -15.85
C LYS A 257 10.86 10.26 -15.45
N SER A 258 11.30 9.89 -14.26
CA SER A 258 12.64 10.18 -13.75
C SER A 258 13.71 9.16 -14.18
N THR A 259 13.35 8.12 -14.97
CA THR A 259 14.23 7.02 -15.32
C THR A 259 14.57 7.01 -16.81
N ASN A 260 15.87 6.93 -17.10
CA ASN A 260 16.39 6.66 -18.43
C ASN A 260 17.68 5.82 -18.32
N LEU A 261 18.15 5.26 -19.44
CA LEU A 261 19.32 4.36 -19.44
C LEU A 261 20.59 5.00 -18.86
N ASN A 262 20.70 6.33 -18.95
CA ASN A 262 21.85 7.09 -18.46
C ASN A 262 21.64 7.65 -17.04
N SER A 263 20.53 7.31 -16.38
CA SER A 263 20.24 7.81 -15.02
C SER A 263 21.29 7.33 -14.03
N LYS A 264 21.86 8.26 -13.26
CA LYS A 264 22.63 7.89 -12.07
C LYS A 264 21.72 7.10 -11.13
N ASN A 265 22.25 6.00 -10.59
CA ASN A 265 21.52 5.11 -9.68
C ASN A 265 20.22 4.51 -10.28
N LEU A 266 20.24 4.16 -11.57
CA LEU A 266 19.08 3.62 -12.27
C LEU A 266 18.39 2.47 -11.52
N LEU A 267 19.15 1.48 -11.05
CA LEU A 267 18.58 0.33 -10.31
C LEU A 267 17.90 0.76 -9.02
N SER A 268 18.43 1.76 -8.31
CA SER A 268 17.79 2.30 -7.10
C SER A 268 16.47 2.99 -7.43
N LYS A 269 16.41 3.73 -8.55
CA LYS A 269 15.16 4.37 -9.01
C LYS A 269 14.11 3.34 -9.41
N LEU A 270 14.50 2.30 -10.16
CA LEU A 270 13.60 1.21 -10.53
C LEU A 270 13.13 0.43 -9.31
N LYS A 271 14.00 0.26 -8.31
CA LYS A 271 13.61 -0.32 -7.01
C LYS A 271 12.60 0.57 -6.27
N GLY A 272 12.75 1.89 -6.31
CA GLY A 272 11.77 2.84 -5.75
C GLY A 272 10.40 2.68 -6.41
N ILE A 273 10.35 2.64 -7.76
CA ILE A 273 9.10 2.38 -8.50
C ILE A 273 8.45 1.06 -8.07
N ALA A 274 9.25 0.01 -7.89
CA ALA A 274 8.73 -1.27 -7.43
C ALA A 274 8.16 -1.19 -6.01
N TRP A 275 8.75 -0.36 -5.13
CA TRP A 275 8.20 -0.10 -3.80
C TRP A 275 6.89 0.68 -3.88
N ASP A 276 6.79 1.70 -4.71
CA ASP A 276 5.56 2.48 -4.89
C ASP A 276 4.41 1.54 -5.32
N LEU A 277 4.64 0.68 -6.33
CA LEU A 277 3.65 -0.31 -6.79
C LEU A 277 3.32 -1.34 -5.70
N PHE A 278 4.33 -1.82 -4.97
CA PHE A 278 4.11 -2.77 -3.89
C PHE A 278 3.29 -2.17 -2.74
N HIS A 279 3.50 -0.89 -2.40
CA HIS A 279 2.72 -0.22 -1.37
C HIS A 279 1.26 -0.04 -1.78
N ILE A 280 0.98 0.31 -3.04
CA ILE A 280 -0.39 0.36 -3.54
C ILE A 280 -1.05 -1.01 -3.39
N ARG A 281 -0.38 -2.07 -3.84
CA ARG A 281 -0.89 -3.44 -3.74
C ARG A 281 -1.12 -3.88 -2.30
N THR A 282 -0.17 -3.64 -1.39
CA THR A 282 -0.33 -4.02 0.02
C THR A 282 -1.44 -3.24 0.71
N SER A 283 -1.69 -2.02 0.28
CA SER A 283 -2.84 -1.25 0.75
C SER A 283 -4.16 -1.90 0.30
N GLU A 284 -4.27 -2.32 -0.96
CA GLU A 284 -5.41 -3.07 -1.47
C GLU A 284 -5.59 -4.40 -0.72
N ASP A 285 -4.51 -5.18 -0.55
CA ASP A 285 -4.55 -6.45 0.19
C ASP A 285 -4.97 -6.25 1.66
N GLN A 286 -4.53 -5.18 2.31
CA GLN A 286 -4.91 -4.88 3.69
C GLN A 286 -6.39 -4.57 3.85
N ILE A 287 -7.03 -3.97 2.85
CA ILE A 287 -8.47 -3.77 2.84
C ILE A 287 -9.18 -5.10 2.92
N ALA A 288 -8.75 -6.00 2.06
CA ALA A 288 -9.30 -7.33 1.97
C ALA A 288 -9.11 -8.15 3.27
N LEU A 289 -7.98 -7.94 3.96
CA LEU A 289 -7.56 -8.79 5.09
C LEU A 289 -7.88 -8.23 6.49
N ARG A 290 -8.14 -6.92 6.63
CA ARG A 290 -8.20 -6.24 7.96
C ARG A 290 -9.20 -6.80 8.96
N ASN A 291 -10.15 -7.64 8.55
CA ASN A 291 -11.16 -8.19 9.47
C ASN A 291 -11.55 -9.64 9.16
N THR A 292 -10.64 -10.45 8.61
CA THR A 292 -11.08 -11.75 8.15
C THR A 292 -10.34 -12.92 8.79
N ASN A 293 -11.11 -13.76 9.44
CA ASN A 293 -10.90 -15.21 9.49
C ASN A 293 -11.30 -15.86 8.14
N SER A 294 -11.36 -15.08 7.04
CA SER A 294 -11.83 -15.55 5.74
C SER A 294 -10.80 -16.46 5.11
N LYS A 295 -11.25 -17.57 4.55
CA LYS A 295 -10.38 -18.54 3.86
C LYS A 295 -9.94 -18.03 2.50
N GLU A 296 -10.78 -17.26 1.84
CA GLU A 296 -10.58 -16.77 0.48
C GLU A 296 -11.19 -15.38 0.33
N VAL A 297 -10.54 -14.53 -0.45
CA VAL A 297 -10.97 -13.17 -0.74
C VAL A 297 -11.05 -13.02 -2.27
N PHE A 298 -12.14 -12.46 -2.75
CA PHE A 298 -12.37 -12.17 -4.15
C PHE A 298 -12.58 -10.67 -4.31
N LEU A 299 -11.90 -10.08 -5.30
CA LEU A 299 -12.13 -8.71 -5.73
C LEU A 299 -12.95 -8.73 -7.01
N HIS A 300 -14.10 -8.09 -6.98
CA HIS A 300 -14.97 -7.88 -8.15
C HIS A 300 -14.81 -6.43 -8.59
N SER A 301 -14.52 -6.21 -9.86
CA SER A 301 -14.38 -4.89 -10.49
C SER A 301 -15.41 -4.69 -11.60
#